data_81e803100fc70601c35fcb4875e03187
#
_entry.id   81e803100fc70601c35fcb4875e03187
#
_cell.length_a   1.000
_cell.length_b   1.000
_cell.length_c   1.000
_cell.angle_alpha   90.00
_cell.angle_beta   90.00
_cell.angle_gamma   90.00
#
_symmetry.space_group_name_H-M   'P 1'
#
loop_
_entity.id
_entity.type
_entity.pdbx_description
1 polymer ?
#
loop_
_entity_poly.entity_id
_entity_poly.type
_entity_poly.pdbx_seq_one_letter_code
_entity_poly.pdbx_strand_id
1 'polypeptide(L)'
;RRQRQMCIRDRGYSLRRTYRLPALEGRLFPVLQVVLLLLLVAAPSLLRFTEPGGGPGAKHAAVLISLAAGLVVGALAQRTRLCMVGGIRDVVLFREPKLIMGFGAILISALVCNLILNGATDAAFFHLGFADQPVAHTDGLWNCLGMLLVGFGCVLLGGCPLRQLVLSGEGNSDSAVTVLGLVVGAAFAHNFGLASSAAGPTGAGKLAVVIGLAAVALIGCLNTFQKKA
;
A
#
# COMPACT_ATOMS: atom_id res chain seq x y z
N ARG A 1 -14.90 10.29 -19.63
CA ARG A 1 -16.30 10.49 -19.16
C ARG A 1 -16.64 9.65 -17.92
N ARG A 2 -16.19 8.39 -17.79
CA ARG A 2 -16.45 7.56 -16.59
C ARG A 2 -15.75 8.07 -15.31
N GLN A 3 -14.55 8.65 -15.41
CA GLN A 3 -13.88 9.26 -14.25
C GLN A 3 -14.67 10.47 -13.69
N ARG A 4 -15.31 11.27 -14.55
CA ARG A 4 -16.20 12.35 -14.10
C ARG A 4 -17.43 11.84 -13.35
N GLN A 5 -17.99 10.70 -13.74
CA GLN A 5 -19.13 10.11 -13.06
C GLN A 5 -18.77 9.55 -11.68
N MET A 6 -17.57 8.95 -11.51
CA MET A 6 -17.06 8.56 -10.20
C MET A 6 -16.88 9.78 -9.28
N CYS A 7 -16.26 10.86 -9.76
CA CYS A 7 -16.11 12.09 -8.98
C CYS A 7 -17.44 12.75 -8.59
N ILE A 8 -18.49 12.62 -9.39
CA ILE A 8 -19.81 13.15 -9.07
C ILE A 8 -20.51 12.30 -7.99
N ARG A 9 -20.33 10.98 -8.06
CA ARG A 9 -20.89 10.04 -7.07
C ARG A 9 -20.17 10.13 -5.72
N ASP A 10 -18.88 10.41 -5.73
CA ASP A 10 -18.05 10.59 -4.52
C ASP A 10 -18.24 11.94 -3.83
N ARG A 11 -18.86 12.94 -4.47
CA ARG A 11 -19.05 14.27 -3.90
C ARG A 11 -19.88 14.31 -2.62
N GLY A 12 -20.69 13.28 -2.37
CA GLY A 12 -21.47 13.19 -1.14
C GLY A 12 -20.66 12.72 0.07
N TYR A 13 -19.50 12.11 -0.16
CA TYR A 13 -18.71 11.44 0.87
C TYR A 13 -17.21 11.81 0.85
N SER A 14 -16.79 12.66 -0.08
CA SER A 14 -15.42 13.20 -0.09
C SER A 14 -15.27 14.31 0.94
N LEU A 15 -14.08 14.43 1.49
CA LEU A 15 -13.68 15.60 2.24
C LEU A 15 -14.02 16.85 1.44
N ARG A 16 -14.53 17.90 2.10
CA ARG A 16 -15.04 19.13 1.45
C ARG A 16 -14.00 19.87 0.61
N ARG A 17 -12.72 19.62 0.79
CA ARG A 17 -11.63 20.18 -0.01
C ARG A 17 -10.88 19.06 -0.73
N THR A 18 -10.83 19.14 -2.05
CA THR A 18 -9.92 18.40 -2.92
C THR A 18 -8.92 19.40 -3.49
N TYR A 19 -7.65 19.18 -3.21
CA TYR A 19 -6.56 19.92 -3.86
C TYR A 19 -6.20 19.19 -5.15
N ARG A 20 -6.00 19.93 -6.23
CA ARG A 20 -5.46 19.37 -7.49
C ARG A 20 -4.09 19.96 -7.71
N LEU A 21 -3.11 19.12 -7.83
CA LEU A 21 -1.75 19.50 -8.15
C LEU A 21 -1.58 19.77 -9.66
N PRO A 22 -0.57 20.56 -10.05
CA PRO A 22 -0.23 20.77 -11.46
C PRO A 22 0.08 19.43 -12.15
N ALA A 23 -0.07 19.38 -13.48
CA ALA A 23 0.11 18.12 -14.23
C ALA A 23 1.59 17.73 -14.43
N LEU A 24 2.54 18.57 -14.01
CA LEU A 24 3.95 18.36 -14.25
C LEU A 24 4.48 17.14 -13.50
N GLU A 25 4.20 17.05 -12.20
CA GLU A 25 4.65 15.93 -11.34
C GLU A 25 4.08 14.60 -11.84
N GLY A 26 2.81 14.59 -12.25
CA GLY A 26 2.16 13.41 -12.79
C GLY A 26 2.78 12.92 -14.09
N ARG A 27 3.32 13.81 -14.92
CA ARG A 27 4.01 13.43 -16.18
C ARG A 27 5.44 12.97 -15.96
N LEU A 28 6.13 13.56 -15.01
CA LEU A 28 7.52 13.21 -14.70
C LEU A 28 7.62 11.88 -13.95
N PHE A 29 6.62 11.52 -13.15
CA PHE A 29 6.67 10.34 -12.31
C PHE A 29 6.76 9.01 -13.09
N PRO A 30 5.98 8.74 -14.15
CA PRO A 30 6.17 7.55 -14.98
C PRO A 30 7.56 7.47 -15.62
N VAL A 31 8.14 8.62 -16.02
CA VAL A 31 9.51 8.67 -16.56
C VAL A 31 10.51 8.26 -15.48
N LEU A 32 10.37 8.78 -14.25
CA LEU A 32 11.19 8.38 -13.11
C LEU A 32 11.08 6.86 -12.83
N GLN A 33 9.88 6.30 -12.89
CA GLN A 33 9.66 4.85 -12.72
C GLN A 33 10.39 4.04 -13.78
N VAL A 34 10.33 4.44 -15.06
CA VAL A 34 11.06 3.78 -16.15
C VAL A 34 12.57 3.89 -15.94
N VAL A 35 13.07 5.07 -15.57
CA VAL A 35 14.51 5.26 -15.27
C VAL A 35 14.96 4.36 -14.12
N LEU A 36 14.19 4.26 -13.04
CA LEU A 36 14.50 3.37 -11.92
C LEU A 36 14.49 1.89 -12.33
N LEU A 37 13.56 1.48 -13.19
CA LEU A 37 13.53 0.12 -13.76
C LEU A 37 14.75 -0.16 -14.63
N LEU A 38 15.15 0.78 -15.48
CA LEU A 38 16.35 0.66 -16.31
C LEU A 38 17.61 0.58 -15.44
N LEU A 39 17.72 1.41 -14.40
CA LEU A 39 18.80 1.34 -13.44
C LEU A 39 18.84 0.01 -12.68
N LEU A 40 17.68 -0.55 -12.32
CA LEU A 40 17.61 -1.84 -11.65
C LEU A 40 18.14 -2.98 -12.51
N VAL A 41 17.94 -2.89 -13.83
CA VAL A 41 18.42 -3.90 -14.79
C VAL A 41 19.90 -3.66 -15.16
N ALA A 42 20.28 -2.41 -15.43
CA ALA A 42 21.63 -2.05 -15.91
C ALA A 42 22.66 -1.98 -14.78
N ALA A 43 22.28 -1.48 -13.61
CA ALA A 43 23.16 -1.27 -12.46
C ALA A 43 22.49 -1.74 -11.15
N PRO A 44 22.26 -3.04 -10.97
CA PRO A 44 21.55 -3.56 -9.80
C PRO A 44 22.25 -3.25 -8.47
N SER A 45 23.57 -3.12 -8.48
CA SER A 45 24.37 -2.78 -7.29
C SER A 45 24.09 -1.39 -6.71
N LEU A 46 23.56 -0.47 -7.52
CA LEU A 46 23.21 0.89 -7.09
C LEU A 46 21.89 0.92 -6.30
N LEU A 47 20.95 0.01 -6.61
CA LEU A 47 19.60 -0.02 -6.04
C LEU A 47 19.38 -1.17 -5.05
N ARG A 48 20.30 -2.14 -5.03
CA ARG A 48 20.20 -3.29 -4.13
C ARG A 48 21.27 -3.22 -3.07
N PHE A 49 20.86 -3.27 -1.83
CA PHE A 49 21.78 -3.59 -0.74
C PHE A 49 22.10 -5.09 -0.82
N THR A 50 23.30 -5.41 -1.28
CA THR A 50 23.87 -6.77 -1.29
C THR A 50 24.84 -6.92 -0.13
N GLU A 51 24.44 -6.60 1.08
CA GLU A 51 25.26 -6.90 2.24
C GLU A 51 25.37 -8.43 2.40
N PRO A 52 26.58 -9.01 2.46
CA PRO A 52 26.76 -10.42 2.79
C PRO A 52 26.49 -10.61 4.27
N GLY A 53 25.25 -10.78 4.66
CA GLY A 53 24.85 -10.91 6.05
C GLY A 53 23.34 -11.10 6.23
N GLY A 54 22.60 -11.06 5.13
CA GLY A 54 21.27 -11.65 5.12
C GLY A 54 20.15 -10.82 5.74
N GLY A 55 20.14 -9.50 5.57
CA GLY A 55 18.92 -8.73 5.84
C GLY A 55 17.76 -9.15 4.93
N PRO A 56 16.51 -8.81 5.26
CA PRO A 56 15.33 -9.16 4.46
C PRO A 56 15.43 -8.77 2.97
N GLY A 57 16.20 -7.71 2.67
CA GLY A 57 16.47 -7.26 1.30
C GLY A 57 17.42 -8.13 0.50
N ALA A 58 18.18 -9.03 1.14
CA ALA A 58 19.07 -9.96 0.44
C ALA A 58 18.34 -11.14 -0.20
N LYS A 59 17.17 -11.50 0.33
CA LYS A 59 16.32 -12.56 -0.19
C LYS A 59 15.35 -11.99 -1.23
N HIS A 60 15.76 -11.95 -2.48
CA HIS A 60 14.91 -11.48 -3.58
C HIS A 60 14.84 -12.53 -4.71
N ALA A 61 13.71 -12.58 -5.39
CA ALA A 61 13.57 -13.37 -6.60
C ALA A 61 14.41 -12.78 -7.76
N ALA A 62 14.66 -13.59 -8.80
CA ALA A 62 15.33 -13.10 -10.00
C ALA A 62 14.60 -11.90 -10.59
N VAL A 63 15.35 -10.86 -11.01
CA VAL A 63 14.79 -9.57 -11.47
C VAL A 63 13.79 -9.76 -12.61
N LEU A 64 14.09 -10.63 -13.56
CA LEU A 64 13.19 -10.88 -14.70
C LEU A 64 11.87 -11.50 -14.26
N ILE A 65 11.89 -12.42 -13.30
CA ILE A 65 10.68 -13.04 -12.74
C ILE A 65 9.85 -11.99 -12.00
N SER A 66 10.51 -11.18 -11.16
CA SER A 66 9.84 -10.09 -10.43
C SER A 66 9.24 -9.05 -11.36
N LEU A 67 9.94 -8.71 -12.44
CA LEU A 67 9.46 -7.77 -13.46
C LEU A 67 8.24 -8.33 -14.20
N ALA A 68 8.32 -9.59 -14.67
CA ALA A 68 7.20 -10.25 -15.35
C ALA A 68 5.97 -10.35 -14.45
N ALA A 69 6.14 -10.78 -13.20
CA ALA A 69 5.08 -10.83 -12.21
C ALA A 69 4.49 -9.45 -11.93
N GLY A 70 5.34 -8.43 -11.77
CA GLY A 70 4.92 -7.04 -11.56
C GLY A 70 4.11 -6.48 -12.72
N LEU A 71 4.50 -6.77 -13.96
CA LEU A 71 3.75 -6.36 -15.16
C LEU A 71 2.37 -7.03 -15.22
N VAL A 72 2.29 -8.33 -14.95
CA VAL A 72 1.01 -9.06 -14.94
C VAL A 72 0.10 -8.54 -13.83
N VAL A 73 0.61 -8.42 -12.60
CA VAL A 73 -0.16 -7.91 -11.45
C VAL A 73 -0.58 -6.46 -11.68
N GLY A 74 0.31 -5.62 -12.19
CA GLY A 74 0.00 -4.22 -12.50
C GLY A 74 -1.09 -4.08 -13.56
N ALA A 75 -1.01 -4.85 -14.66
CA ALA A 75 -2.03 -4.87 -15.69
C ALA A 75 -3.39 -5.36 -15.17
N LEU A 76 -3.40 -6.40 -14.34
CA LEU A 76 -4.63 -6.90 -13.72
C LEU A 76 -5.21 -5.89 -12.73
N ALA A 77 -4.40 -5.30 -11.86
CA ALA A 77 -4.82 -4.27 -10.90
C ALA A 77 -5.40 -3.03 -11.61
N GLN A 78 -4.77 -2.62 -12.73
CA GLN A 78 -5.25 -1.54 -13.57
C GLN A 78 -6.62 -1.88 -14.19
N ARG A 79 -6.74 -3.06 -14.78
CA ARG A 79 -7.95 -3.48 -15.49
C ARG A 79 -9.14 -3.70 -14.54
N THR A 80 -8.90 -4.28 -13.38
CA THR A 80 -9.92 -4.55 -12.36
C THR A 80 -10.23 -3.33 -11.49
N ARG A 81 -9.37 -2.29 -11.51
CA ARG A 81 -9.43 -1.13 -10.60
C ARG A 81 -9.39 -1.56 -9.14
N LEU A 82 -8.62 -2.58 -8.84
CA LEU A 82 -8.54 -3.18 -7.52
C LEU A 82 -8.17 -2.12 -6.47
N CYS A 83 -9.04 -1.97 -5.47
CA CYS A 83 -8.86 -1.03 -4.36
C CYS A 83 -9.60 -1.55 -3.14
N MET A 84 -8.88 -1.91 -2.08
CA MET A 84 -9.48 -2.45 -0.86
C MET A 84 -10.40 -1.43 -0.18
N VAL A 85 -9.92 -0.19 -0.01
CA VAL A 85 -10.71 0.90 0.58
C VAL A 85 -11.94 1.20 -0.25
N GLY A 86 -11.80 1.22 -1.59
CA GLY A 86 -12.93 1.33 -2.50
C GLY A 86 -13.91 0.18 -2.35
N GLY A 87 -13.44 -1.05 -2.21
CA GLY A 87 -14.28 -2.23 -2.01
C GLY A 87 -15.07 -2.18 -0.71
N ILE A 88 -14.43 -1.82 0.40
CA ILE A 88 -15.13 -1.67 1.70
C ILE A 88 -16.16 -0.54 1.63
N ARG A 89 -15.78 0.62 1.06
CA ARG A 89 -16.70 1.75 0.86
C ARG A 89 -17.92 1.33 0.04
N ASP A 90 -17.70 0.63 -1.07
CA ASP A 90 -18.78 0.25 -2.00
C ASP A 90 -19.75 -0.74 -1.35
N VAL A 91 -19.26 -1.64 -0.50
CA VAL A 91 -20.12 -2.53 0.30
C VAL A 91 -20.92 -1.73 1.33
N VAL A 92 -20.28 -0.85 2.10
CA VAL A 92 -20.94 -0.12 3.19
C VAL A 92 -21.95 0.90 2.66
N LEU A 93 -21.60 1.64 1.60
CA LEU A 93 -22.42 2.75 1.11
C LEU A 93 -23.38 2.34 0.01
N PHE A 94 -22.99 1.42 -0.85
CA PHE A 94 -23.75 1.06 -2.06
C PHE A 94 -24.21 -0.40 -2.07
N ARG A 95 -23.79 -1.22 -1.10
CA ARG A 95 -24.04 -2.65 -1.04
C ARG A 95 -23.58 -3.41 -2.32
N GLU A 96 -22.52 -2.88 -2.97
CA GLU A 96 -21.91 -3.50 -4.14
C GLU A 96 -20.65 -4.30 -3.73
N PRO A 97 -20.70 -5.64 -3.68
CA PRO A 97 -19.58 -6.46 -3.18
C PRO A 97 -18.50 -6.77 -4.24
N LYS A 98 -18.65 -6.33 -5.49
CA LYS A 98 -17.79 -6.75 -6.63
C LYS A 98 -16.29 -6.60 -6.37
N LEU A 99 -15.86 -5.46 -5.83
CA LEU A 99 -14.45 -5.21 -5.55
C LEU A 99 -13.94 -6.03 -4.36
N ILE A 100 -14.75 -6.14 -3.29
CA ILE A 100 -14.35 -6.91 -2.10
C ILE A 100 -14.30 -8.42 -2.40
N MET A 101 -15.17 -8.93 -3.27
CA MET A 101 -15.10 -10.31 -3.76
C MET A 101 -13.79 -10.60 -4.50
N GLY A 102 -13.26 -9.62 -5.25
CA GLY A 102 -11.94 -9.74 -5.87
C GLY A 102 -10.82 -9.97 -4.85
N PHE A 103 -10.83 -9.24 -3.73
CA PHE A 103 -9.91 -9.47 -2.61
C PHE A 103 -10.13 -10.83 -1.94
N GLY A 104 -11.39 -11.24 -1.76
CA GLY A 104 -11.73 -12.57 -1.25
C GLY A 104 -11.16 -13.67 -2.14
N ALA A 105 -11.29 -13.55 -3.46
CA ALA A 105 -10.71 -14.50 -4.41
C ALA A 105 -9.18 -14.55 -4.33
N ILE A 106 -8.50 -13.39 -4.19
CA ILE A 106 -7.04 -13.33 -4.00
C ILE A 106 -6.65 -14.05 -2.71
N LEU A 107 -7.35 -13.79 -1.60
CA LEU A 107 -7.07 -14.40 -0.31
C LEU A 107 -7.26 -15.92 -0.33
N ILE A 108 -8.35 -16.40 -0.94
CA ILE A 108 -8.61 -17.85 -1.11
C ILE A 108 -7.53 -18.47 -1.99
N SER A 109 -7.19 -17.86 -3.13
CA SER A 109 -6.16 -18.37 -4.03
C SER A 109 -4.80 -18.42 -3.36
N ALA A 110 -4.43 -17.40 -2.57
CA ALA A 110 -3.19 -17.37 -1.82
C ALA A 110 -3.16 -18.48 -0.75
N LEU A 111 -4.27 -18.67 -0.03
CA LEU A 111 -4.39 -19.75 0.96
C LEU A 111 -4.23 -21.13 0.32
N VAL A 112 -4.97 -21.38 -0.77
CA VAL A 112 -4.88 -22.65 -1.49
C VAL A 112 -3.47 -22.90 -2.03
N CYS A 113 -2.84 -21.87 -2.62
CA CYS A 113 -1.47 -21.99 -3.12
C CYS A 113 -0.47 -22.29 -2.00
N ASN A 114 -0.58 -21.61 -0.86
CA ASN A 114 0.27 -21.86 0.31
C ASN A 114 0.07 -23.27 0.87
N LEU A 115 -1.16 -23.76 0.94
CA LEU A 115 -1.43 -25.14 1.40
C LEU A 115 -0.85 -26.19 0.44
N ILE A 116 -0.95 -25.97 -0.88
CA ILE A 116 -0.36 -26.86 -1.88
C ILE A 116 1.16 -26.85 -1.76
N LEU A 117 1.78 -25.69 -1.66
CA LEU A 117 3.23 -25.55 -1.52
C LEU A 117 3.73 -26.17 -0.22
N ASN A 118 3.00 -26.00 0.88
CA ASN A 118 3.34 -26.59 2.18
C ASN A 118 3.25 -28.13 2.17
N GLY A 119 2.30 -28.68 1.39
CA GLY A 119 2.19 -30.13 1.20
C GLY A 119 3.16 -30.73 0.19
N ALA A 120 3.67 -29.92 -0.75
CA ALA A 120 4.59 -30.36 -1.81
C ALA A 120 6.07 -30.19 -1.45
N THR A 121 6.39 -29.39 -0.44
CA THR A 121 7.75 -29.12 0.01
C THR A 121 7.82 -29.31 1.52
N ASP A 122 8.90 -29.93 2.02
CA ASP A 122 9.15 -30.09 3.47
C ASP A 122 9.45 -28.76 4.19
N ALA A 123 9.42 -27.64 3.48
CA ALA A 123 9.60 -26.32 4.04
C ALA A 123 8.25 -25.79 4.57
N ALA A 124 8.18 -25.46 5.85
CA ALA A 124 7.01 -24.84 6.47
C ALA A 124 6.80 -23.40 5.93
N PHE A 125 6.19 -23.28 4.76
CA PHE A 125 5.87 -21.98 4.17
C PHE A 125 4.65 -21.31 4.80
N PHE A 126 3.80 -22.09 5.46
CA PHE A 126 2.56 -21.61 6.03
C PHE A 126 2.34 -22.21 7.41
N HIS A 127 2.30 -21.35 8.42
CA HIS A 127 1.93 -21.69 9.78
C HIS A 127 0.50 -21.24 10.06
N LEU A 128 -0.34 -22.19 10.47
CA LEU A 128 -1.68 -21.89 10.95
C LEU A 128 -1.58 -21.33 12.37
N GLY A 129 -2.10 -20.13 12.59
CA GLY A 129 -2.16 -19.49 13.91
C GLY A 129 -1.38 -18.19 13.99
N PHE A 130 -1.34 -17.63 15.18
CA PHE A 130 -0.69 -16.35 15.47
C PHE A 130 0.71 -16.52 16.09
N ALA A 131 1.07 -17.72 16.53
CA ALA A 131 2.38 -18.02 17.09
C ALA A 131 3.38 -18.39 15.99
N ASP A 132 4.65 -18.14 16.27
CA ASP A 132 5.80 -18.52 15.43
C ASP A 132 5.75 -18.05 13.97
N GLN A 133 5.15 -16.88 13.75
CA GLN A 133 5.15 -16.27 12.44
C GLN A 133 6.53 -15.66 12.13
N PRO A 134 7.13 -15.94 10.96
CA PRO A 134 8.50 -15.53 10.66
C PRO A 134 8.66 -14.02 10.46
N VAL A 135 7.58 -13.31 10.19
CA VAL A 135 7.61 -11.87 9.85
C VAL A 135 6.70 -11.04 10.76
N ALA A 136 5.60 -11.61 11.25
CA ALA A 136 4.60 -10.90 12.02
C ALA A 136 4.78 -11.13 13.53
N HIS A 137 4.64 -10.08 14.33
CA HIS A 137 4.57 -10.19 15.78
C HIS A 137 3.13 -10.44 16.27
N THR A 138 3.01 -10.97 17.48
CA THR A 138 1.73 -11.39 18.09
C THR A 138 1.00 -10.29 18.86
N ASP A 139 1.55 -9.08 18.93
CA ASP A 139 0.93 -7.95 19.65
C ASP A 139 -0.28 -7.41 18.88
N GLY A 140 -1.45 -8.01 19.15
CA GLY A 140 -2.70 -7.73 18.43
C GLY A 140 -3.18 -6.28 18.58
N LEU A 141 -2.92 -5.63 19.74
CA LEU A 141 -3.33 -4.24 19.98
C LEU A 141 -2.61 -3.29 19.01
N TRP A 142 -1.28 -3.40 18.92
CA TRP A 142 -0.49 -2.53 18.06
C TRP A 142 -0.68 -2.84 16.58
N ASN A 143 -0.95 -4.09 16.23
CA ASN A 143 -1.37 -4.47 14.87
C ASN A 143 -2.70 -3.79 14.51
N CYS A 144 -3.69 -3.82 15.40
CA CYS A 144 -4.97 -3.16 15.18
C CYS A 144 -4.83 -1.64 15.04
N LEU A 145 -4.08 -0.98 15.92
CA LEU A 145 -3.85 0.46 15.86
C LEU A 145 -3.08 0.88 14.62
N GLY A 146 -2.07 0.10 14.22
CA GLY A 146 -1.34 0.34 12.96
C GLY A 146 -2.24 0.21 11.73
N MET A 147 -3.07 -0.83 11.67
CA MET A 147 -4.04 -1.00 10.59
C MET A 147 -5.10 0.10 10.58
N LEU A 148 -5.52 0.57 11.76
CA LEU A 148 -6.43 1.71 11.88
C LEU A 148 -5.79 2.99 11.30
N LEU A 149 -4.53 3.26 11.62
CA LEU A 149 -3.77 4.39 11.06
C LEU A 149 -3.70 4.32 9.54
N VAL A 150 -3.34 3.15 9.00
CA VAL A 150 -3.31 2.92 7.54
C VAL A 150 -4.69 3.12 6.92
N GLY A 151 -5.74 2.60 7.55
CA GLY A 151 -7.12 2.74 7.08
C GLY A 151 -7.55 4.21 6.99
N PHE A 152 -7.33 5.00 8.04
CA PHE A 152 -7.61 6.44 8.03
C PHE A 152 -6.79 7.18 6.98
N GLY A 153 -5.49 6.89 6.88
CA GLY A 153 -4.63 7.45 5.85
C GLY A 153 -5.16 7.19 4.44
N CYS A 154 -5.56 5.96 4.16
CA CYS A 154 -6.13 5.58 2.87
C CYS A 154 -7.45 6.30 2.54
N VAL A 155 -8.28 6.55 3.54
CA VAL A 155 -9.52 7.34 3.35
C VAL A 155 -9.19 8.79 2.99
N LEU A 156 -8.23 9.40 3.67
CA LEU A 156 -7.78 10.77 3.37
C LEU A 156 -7.15 10.90 1.99
N LEU A 157 -6.37 9.88 1.58
CA LEU A 157 -5.72 9.82 0.26
C LEU A 157 -6.67 9.42 -0.88
N GLY A 158 -7.91 9.01 -0.57
CA GLY A 158 -8.90 8.62 -1.56
C GLY A 158 -8.64 7.26 -2.23
N GLY A 159 -7.77 6.43 -1.68
CA GLY A 159 -7.50 5.09 -2.21
C GLY A 159 -6.41 4.36 -1.43
N CYS A 160 -6.36 3.03 -1.58
CA CYS A 160 -5.31 2.22 -0.96
C CYS A 160 -3.94 2.44 -1.66
N PRO A 161 -2.81 2.10 -1.01
CA PRO A 161 -1.47 2.26 -1.59
C PRO A 161 -1.31 1.63 -2.97
N LEU A 162 -1.87 0.43 -3.19
CA LEU A 162 -1.84 -0.22 -4.51
C LEU A 162 -2.52 0.64 -5.58
N ARG A 163 -3.67 1.22 -5.27
CA ARG A 163 -4.38 2.09 -6.22
C ARG A 163 -3.60 3.37 -6.50
N GLN A 164 -2.93 3.93 -5.50
CA GLN A 164 -2.08 5.11 -5.67
C GLN A 164 -0.88 4.80 -6.58
N LEU A 165 -0.25 3.63 -6.44
CA LEU A 165 0.83 3.19 -7.32
C LEU A 165 0.36 3.06 -8.77
N VAL A 166 -0.79 2.44 -9.01
CA VAL A 166 -1.36 2.31 -10.37
C VAL A 166 -1.67 3.67 -10.97
N LEU A 167 -2.33 4.56 -10.22
CA LEU A 167 -2.68 5.90 -10.69
C LEU A 167 -1.45 6.77 -10.95
N SER A 168 -0.38 6.64 -10.17
CA SER A 168 0.87 7.35 -10.40
C SER A 168 1.52 6.92 -11.72
N GLY A 169 1.46 5.63 -12.05
CA GLY A 169 1.87 5.11 -13.35
C GLY A 169 1.01 5.60 -14.51
N GLU A 170 -0.26 5.92 -14.27
CA GLU A 170 -1.15 6.57 -15.25
C GLU A 170 -0.85 8.08 -15.44
N GLY A 171 0.07 8.65 -14.67
CA GLY A 171 0.41 10.07 -14.73
C GLY A 171 -0.48 10.99 -13.88
N ASN A 172 -1.13 10.47 -12.84
CA ASN A 172 -1.90 11.27 -11.91
C ASN A 172 -0.97 11.96 -10.90
N SER A 173 -0.97 13.31 -10.86
CA SER A 173 -0.09 14.11 -10.01
C SER A 173 -0.33 13.88 -8.52
N ASP A 174 -1.58 13.84 -8.08
CA ASP A 174 -1.92 13.65 -6.67
C ASP A 174 -1.43 12.29 -6.18
N SER A 175 -1.57 11.27 -7.02
CA SER A 175 -1.07 9.92 -6.71
C SER A 175 0.45 9.82 -6.77
N ALA A 176 1.11 10.56 -7.67
CA ALA A 176 2.56 10.63 -7.74
C ALA A 176 3.15 11.20 -6.44
N VAL A 177 2.62 12.32 -5.95
CA VAL A 177 3.04 12.91 -4.68
C VAL A 177 2.73 11.98 -3.50
N THR A 178 1.59 11.29 -3.53
CA THR A 178 1.27 10.28 -2.51
C THR A 178 2.30 9.15 -2.48
N VAL A 179 2.71 8.63 -3.64
CA VAL A 179 3.71 7.56 -3.71
C VAL A 179 5.08 8.05 -3.23
N LEU A 180 5.49 9.27 -3.59
CA LEU A 180 6.69 9.88 -3.03
C LEU A 180 6.62 10.00 -1.51
N GLY A 181 5.46 10.41 -0.98
CA GLY A 181 5.22 10.45 0.47
C GLY A 181 5.33 9.07 1.13
N LEU A 182 4.85 8.00 0.47
CA LEU A 182 5.00 6.63 0.97
C LEU A 182 6.48 6.22 1.02
N VAL A 183 7.27 6.53 -0.03
CA VAL A 183 8.71 6.23 -0.06
C VAL A 183 9.46 6.99 1.04
N VAL A 184 9.22 8.28 1.18
CA VAL A 184 9.85 9.11 2.23
C VAL A 184 9.44 8.63 3.62
N GLY A 185 8.15 8.31 3.82
CA GLY A 185 7.65 7.79 5.08
C GLY A 185 8.26 6.43 5.45
N ALA A 186 8.42 5.54 4.48
CA ALA A 186 9.09 4.25 4.68
C ALA A 186 10.57 4.44 5.03
N ALA A 187 11.29 5.30 4.31
CA ALA A 187 12.68 5.61 4.60
C ALA A 187 12.83 6.20 6.00
N PHE A 188 11.96 7.13 6.39
CA PHE A 188 11.94 7.69 7.74
C PHE A 188 11.69 6.61 8.80
N ALA A 189 10.67 5.76 8.60
CA ALA A 189 10.34 4.71 9.55
C ALA A 189 11.49 3.72 9.77
N HIS A 190 12.21 3.34 8.71
CA HIS A 190 13.36 2.45 8.83
C HIS A 190 14.58 3.12 9.48
N ASN A 191 14.89 4.36 9.09
CA ASN A 191 16.06 5.07 9.64
C ASN A 191 15.93 5.42 11.13
N PHE A 192 14.71 5.69 11.61
CA PHE A 192 14.46 6.05 13.01
C PHE A 192 13.94 4.88 13.86
N GLY A 193 14.01 3.65 13.35
CA GLY A 193 13.62 2.46 14.09
C GLY A 193 12.13 2.45 14.49
N LEU A 194 11.26 3.08 13.69
CA LEU A 194 9.82 3.09 13.92
C LEU A 194 9.14 1.81 13.40
N ALA A 195 9.80 1.12 12.47
CA ALA A 195 9.29 -0.12 11.89
C ALA A 195 9.30 -1.23 12.94
N SER A 196 8.21 -2.00 13.01
CA SER A 196 8.12 -3.21 13.82
C SER A 196 8.90 -4.37 13.20
N SER A 197 9.25 -5.36 14.01
CA SER A 197 9.89 -6.59 13.59
C SER A 197 9.10 -7.80 14.10
N ALA A 198 9.53 -9.02 13.76
CA ALA A 198 8.95 -10.24 14.31
C ALA A 198 9.02 -10.31 15.84
N ALA A 199 9.98 -9.62 16.46
CA ALA A 199 10.13 -9.53 17.92
C ALA A 199 9.10 -8.58 18.59
N GLY A 200 8.38 -7.79 17.80
CA GLY A 200 7.36 -6.86 18.30
C GLY A 200 7.54 -5.42 17.82
N PRO A 201 6.64 -4.53 18.24
CA PRO A 201 6.73 -3.10 17.94
C PRO A 201 7.77 -2.43 18.83
N THR A 202 8.58 -1.55 18.25
CA THR A 202 9.54 -0.72 19.00
C THR A 202 8.81 0.33 19.83
N GLY A 203 9.43 0.83 20.91
CA GLY A 203 8.87 1.94 21.70
C GLY A 203 8.64 3.20 20.87
N ALA A 204 9.60 3.53 19.97
CA ALA A 204 9.47 4.63 19.02
C ALA A 204 8.34 4.39 18.01
N GLY A 205 8.16 3.15 17.54
CA GLY A 205 7.06 2.76 16.66
C GLY A 205 5.69 2.94 17.32
N LYS A 206 5.54 2.55 18.57
CA LYS A 206 4.30 2.76 19.34
C LYS A 206 3.95 4.25 19.42
N LEU A 207 4.92 5.08 19.77
CA LEU A 207 4.73 6.53 19.83
C LEU A 207 4.36 7.11 18.45
N ALA A 208 5.02 6.66 17.39
CA ALA A 208 4.73 7.09 16.02
C ALA A 208 3.31 6.75 15.59
N VAL A 209 2.77 5.57 15.96
CA VAL A 209 1.39 5.18 15.67
C VAL A 209 0.40 6.11 16.38
N VAL A 210 0.63 6.44 17.65
CA VAL A 210 -0.24 7.34 18.42
C VAL A 210 -0.22 8.76 17.81
N ILE A 211 0.97 9.29 17.54
CA ILE A 211 1.13 10.62 16.93
C ILE A 211 0.48 10.61 15.53
N GLY A 212 0.70 9.56 14.75
CA GLY A 212 0.12 9.41 13.41
C GLY A 212 -1.41 9.38 13.45
N LEU A 213 -2.02 8.63 14.37
CA LEU A 213 -3.47 8.61 14.54
C LEU A 213 -4.03 9.98 14.94
N ALA A 214 -3.36 10.68 15.84
CA ALA A 214 -3.75 12.03 16.25
C ALA A 214 -3.65 13.01 15.05
N ALA A 215 -2.58 12.96 14.29
CA ALA A 215 -2.37 13.81 13.12
C ALA A 215 -3.43 13.55 12.03
N VAL A 216 -3.68 12.28 11.70
CA VAL A 216 -4.67 11.90 10.68
C VAL A 216 -6.08 12.28 11.12
N ALA A 217 -6.42 12.09 12.41
CA ALA A 217 -7.70 12.53 12.97
C ALA A 217 -7.86 14.04 12.92
N LEU A 218 -6.81 14.80 13.28
CA LEU A 218 -6.81 16.26 13.21
C LEU A 218 -7.02 16.75 11.77
N ILE A 219 -6.29 16.20 10.79
CA ILE A 219 -6.44 16.53 9.38
C ILE A 219 -7.86 16.21 8.91
N GLY A 220 -8.41 15.06 9.29
CA GLY A 220 -9.77 14.67 8.97
C GLY A 220 -10.80 15.65 9.54
N CYS A 221 -10.67 16.03 10.82
CA CYS A 221 -11.52 17.00 11.48
C CYS A 221 -11.45 18.37 10.82
N LEU A 222 -10.24 18.91 10.60
CA LEU A 222 -10.06 20.21 9.95
C LEU A 222 -10.69 20.26 8.57
N ASN A 223 -10.53 19.22 7.76
CA ASN A 223 -11.11 19.16 6.43
C ASN A 223 -12.63 18.96 6.43
N THR A 224 -13.20 18.37 7.48
CA THR A 224 -14.64 18.14 7.60
C THR A 224 -15.37 19.38 8.13
N PHE A 225 -14.79 20.07 9.11
CA PHE A 225 -15.45 21.20 9.80
C PHE A 225 -15.15 22.58 9.20
N GLN A 226 -14.15 22.70 8.32
CA GLN A 226 -13.94 23.99 7.63
C GLN A 226 -15.14 24.30 6.75
N LYS A 227 -15.89 25.38 7.13
CA LYS A 227 -16.96 25.95 6.29
C LYS A 227 -16.39 26.32 4.91
N LYS A 228 -17.17 26.06 3.85
CA LYS A 228 -16.90 26.65 2.54
C LYS A 228 -16.79 28.18 2.69
N ALA A 229 -15.60 28.70 2.47
CA ALA A 229 -15.46 30.10 2.13
C ALA A 229 -15.89 30.31 0.69
#